data_b6c1f64bde1e2a282f3e88a5c9db014d
#
_entry.id   b6c1f64bde1e2a282f3e88a5c9db014d
#
_cell.length_a   1.000
_cell.length_b   1.000
_cell.length_c   1.000
_cell.angle_alpha   90.00
_cell.angle_beta   90.00
_cell.angle_gamma   90.00
#
_symmetry.space_group_name_H-M   'P 1'
#
loop_
_entity.id
_entity.type
_entity.pdbx_description
1 polymer ?
#
loop_
_entity_poly.entity_id
_entity_poly.type
_entity_poly.pdbx_seq_one_letter_code
_entity_poly.pdbx_strand_id
1 'polypeptide(L)'
;MMEVDKKKTRTDEAWVRLYARFETDCLLPADAEHAPAMHRRLYLKWGSVSAAVIAGIVCFAAWWAVPEQGGDSRSLLTEENREKPTLVKTLEDGSVVYLAQESTLKYPEHFAEDKREVNLQGEAFFDVAKKPEQAFTIETARVRVEVLGTAFNVRSNEGLPFSLSVKRGKVKVLLKQEEQTVFVEA
;
A
#
# COMPACT_ATOMS: atom_id res chain seq x y z
N MET A 1 -17.31 -3.92 -48.04
CA MET A 1 -17.47 -2.83 -47.08
C MET A 1 -18.94 -2.62 -46.69
N MET A 2 -19.70 -3.73 -46.49
CA MET A 2 -21.17 -3.70 -46.26
C MET A 2 -21.68 -4.67 -45.20
N GLU A 3 -20.81 -5.21 -44.36
CA GLU A 3 -21.20 -6.20 -43.35
C GLU A 3 -21.10 -5.70 -41.90
N VAL A 4 -20.43 -4.57 -41.64
CA VAL A 4 -20.27 -3.98 -40.34
C VAL A 4 -21.49 -3.19 -39.89
N ASP A 5 -22.26 -2.65 -40.82
CA ASP A 5 -23.43 -1.79 -40.55
C ASP A 5 -24.67 -2.60 -40.08
N LYS A 6 -24.78 -3.85 -40.54
CA LYS A 6 -25.93 -4.72 -40.22
C LYS A 6 -25.87 -5.29 -38.79
N LYS A 7 -24.66 -5.30 -38.18
CA LYS A 7 -24.48 -5.78 -36.81
C LYS A 7 -24.76 -4.68 -35.75
N LYS A 8 -24.51 -3.43 -36.14
CA LYS A 8 -24.73 -2.26 -35.26
C LYS A 8 -26.23 -1.96 -35.05
N THR A 9 -27.00 -2.07 -36.15
CA THR A 9 -28.48 -1.87 -36.10
C THR A 9 -29.21 -2.93 -35.28
N ARG A 10 -28.75 -4.19 -35.26
CA ARG A 10 -29.36 -5.26 -34.44
C ARG A 10 -29.10 -5.11 -32.94
N THR A 11 -27.97 -4.51 -32.57
CA THR A 11 -27.64 -4.24 -31.16
C THR A 11 -28.43 -3.06 -30.65
N ASP A 12 -28.59 -2.02 -31.43
CA ASP A 12 -29.37 -0.84 -31.05
C ASP A 12 -30.87 -1.15 -30.88
N GLU A 13 -31.43 -1.99 -31.76
CA GLU A 13 -32.83 -2.48 -31.62
C GLU A 13 -33.01 -3.36 -30.36
N ALA A 14 -32.01 -4.13 -29.97
CA ALA A 14 -32.05 -4.94 -28.76
C ALA A 14 -32.06 -4.08 -27.51
N TRP A 15 -31.28 -2.99 -27.51
CA TRP A 15 -31.26 -2.03 -26.40
C TRP A 15 -32.58 -1.26 -26.25
N VAL A 16 -33.16 -0.81 -27.35
CA VAL A 16 -34.48 -0.13 -27.35
C VAL A 16 -35.58 -1.03 -26.76
N ARG A 17 -35.58 -2.34 -27.11
CA ARG A 17 -36.54 -3.31 -26.55
C ARG A 17 -36.30 -3.59 -25.05
N LEU A 18 -35.06 -3.54 -24.63
CA LEU A 18 -34.72 -3.72 -23.23
C LEU A 18 -35.20 -2.52 -22.39
N TYR A 19 -34.96 -1.30 -22.85
CA TYR A 19 -35.42 -0.09 -22.17
C TYR A 19 -36.95 0.01 -22.14
N ALA A 20 -37.66 -0.31 -23.22
CA ALA A 20 -39.12 -0.33 -23.25
C ALA A 20 -39.73 -1.35 -22.26
N ARG A 21 -39.01 -2.42 -21.94
CA ARG A 21 -39.43 -3.41 -20.94
C ARG A 21 -39.23 -2.93 -19.49
N PHE A 22 -38.19 -2.13 -19.26
CA PHE A 22 -37.97 -1.49 -17.95
C PHE A 22 -39.01 -0.42 -17.61
N GLU A 23 -39.55 0.30 -18.60
CA GLU A 23 -40.60 1.28 -18.37
C GLU A 23 -41.98 0.64 -18.10
N THR A 24 -42.23 -0.58 -18.63
CA THR A 24 -43.48 -1.29 -18.39
C THR A 24 -43.50 -2.12 -17.13
N ASP A 25 -42.35 -2.56 -16.60
CA ASP A 25 -42.24 -3.34 -15.37
C ASP A 25 -42.02 -2.48 -14.11
N CYS A 26 -41.87 -1.15 -14.26
CA CYS A 26 -41.97 -0.19 -13.15
C CYS A 26 -43.44 0.16 -12.92
N LEU A 27 -44.24 -0.84 -12.56
CA LEU A 27 -45.54 -0.66 -11.95
C LEU A 27 -45.37 -0.12 -10.52
N LEU A 28 -45.38 1.20 -10.39
CA LEU A 28 -45.71 1.82 -9.11
C LEU A 28 -47.18 1.43 -8.82
N PRO A 29 -47.48 0.78 -7.70
CA PRO A 29 -48.85 0.57 -7.31
C PRO A 29 -49.47 1.95 -6.99
N ALA A 30 -50.27 2.45 -7.91
CA ALA A 30 -51.24 3.49 -7.61
C ALA A 30 -52.35 2.80 -6.81
N ASP A 31 -52.32 2.90 -5.47
CA ASP A 31 -53.46 2.71 -4.59
C ASP A 31 -52.95 2.73 -3.14
N ALA A 32 -52.64 3.93 -2.66
CA ALA A 32 -52.39 4.17 -1.23
C ALA A 32 -53.49 5.07 -0.64
N GLU A 33 -54.73 4.66 -0.80
CA GLU A 33 -55.81 5.17 0.05
C GLU A 33 -56.47 3.97 0.73
N HIS A 34 -56.37 3.94 2.04
CA HIS A 34 -56.89 3.06 3.08
C HIS A 34 -55.85 2.22 3.80
N ALA A 35 -55.01 2.88 4.59
CA ALA A 35 -54.28 2.22 5.64
C ALA A 35 -55.12 2.26 6.92
N PRO A 36 -55.59 1.14 7.49
CA PRO A 36 -56.20 1.13 8.80
C PRO A 36 -55.18 1.48 9.87
N ALA A 37 -55.51 2.47 10.68
CA ALA A 37 -54.75 2.93 11.83
C ALA A 37 -54.76 1.87 12.94
N MET A 38 -53.97 0.82 12.81
CA MET A 38 -53.81 -0.17 13.86
C MET A 38 -52.46 -0.89 13.70
N HIS A 39 -51.50 -0.43 14.47
CA HIS A 39 -50.30 -1.12 14.96
C HIS A 39 -49.20 -0.15 15.43
N ARG A 40 -49.58 0.97 16.06
CA ARG A 40 -48.61 1.95 16.59
C ARG A 40 -47.91 1.52 17.89
N ARG A 41 -48.22 0.31 18.41
CA ARG A 41 -47.70 -0.12 19.72
C ARG A 41 -46.71 -1.29 19.70
N LEU A 42 -46.41 -1.89 18.54
CA LEU A 42 -45.51 -3.02 18.49
C LEU A 42 -44.06 -2.64 18.04
N TYR A 43 -43.89 -1.52 17.35
CA TYR A 43 -42.55 -1.14 16.87
C TYR A 43 -41.61 -0.55 17.93
N LEU A 44 -42.17 -0.14 19.11
CA LEU A 44 -41.33 0.45 20.16
C LEU A 44 -40.53 -0.55 20.98
N LYS A 45 -40.85 -1.85 20.89
CA LYS A 45 -40.12 -2.91 21.60
C LYS A 45 -39.07 -3.61 20.73
N TRP A 46 -39.14 -3.47 19.40
CA TRP A 46 -38.13 -4.04 18.48
C TRP A 46 -37.02 -3.04 18.09
N GLY A 47 -37.28 -1.76 18.27
CA GLY A 47 -36.28 -0.72 17.97
C GLY A 47 -35.05 -0.74 18.87
N SER A 48 -35.16 -1.29 20.08
CA SER A 48 -34.03 -1.37 21.02
C SER A 48 -33.07 -2.53 20.71
N VAL A 49 -33.57 -3.59 20.08
CA VAL A 49 -32.73 -4.75 19.73
C VAL A 49 -31.95 -4.49 18.44
N SER A 50 -32.56 -3.77 17.48
CA SER A 50 -31.90 -3.41 16.23
C SER A 50 -30.77 -2.40 16.43
N ALA A 51 -30.92 -1.44 17.35
CA ALA A 51 -29.88 -0.48 17.66
C ALA A 51 -28.65 -1.15 18.30
N ALA A 52 -28.86 -2.12 19.18
CA ALA A 52 -27.76 -2.86 19.82
C ALA A 52 -27.01 -3.76 18.81
N VAL A 53 -27.72 -4.37 17.88
CA VAL A 53 -27.09 -5.21 16.82
C VAL A 53 -26.29 -4.35 15.84
N ILE A 54 -26.84 -3.20 15.44
CA ILE A 54 -26.14 -2.27 14.54
C ILE A 54 -24.90 -1.70 15.26
N ALA A 55 -25.02 -1.28 16.51
CA ALA A 55 -23.87 -0.82 17.31
C ALA A 55 -22.82 -1.93 17.47
N GLY A 56 -23.22 -3.18 17.68
CA GLY A 56 -22.31 -4.33 17.76
C GLY A 56 -21.58 -4.59 16.44
N ILE A 57 -22.27 -4.50 15.29
CA ILE A 57 -21.65 -4.68 13.97
C ILE A 57 -20.70 -3.52 13.66
N VAL A 58 -21.06 -2.28 14.00
CA VAL A 58 -20.19 -1.10 13.80
C VAL A 58 -18.96 -1.17 14.70
N CYS A 59 -19.10 -1.56 15.97
CA CYS A 59 -17.97 -1.75 16.86
C CYS A 59 -17.08 -2.91 16.40
N PHE A 60 -17.65 -4.01 15.92
CA PHE A 60 -16.91 -5.15 15.39
C PHE A 60 -16.20 -4.79 14.08
N ALA A 61 -16.87 -4.08 13.18
CA ALA A 61 -16.28 -3.57 11.95
C ALA A 61 -15.19 -2.52 12.22
N ALA A 62 -15.39 -1.63 13.20
CA ALA A 62 -14.39 -0.66 13.63
C ALA A 62 -13.17 -1.36 14.28
N TRP A 63 -13.38 -2.44 15.01
CA TRP A 63 -12.28 -3.24 15.58
C TRP A 63 -11.49 -3.97 14.50
N TRP A 64 -12.15 -4.46 13.46
CA TRP A 64 -11.50 -5.06 12.28
C TRP A 64 -10.87 -4.03 11.34
N ALA A 65 -11.41 -2.81 11.31
CA ALA A 65 -10.91 -1.71 10.48
C ALA A 65 -9.80 -0.88 11.17
N VAL A 66 -9.50 -1.15 12.45
CA VAL A 66 -8.27 -0.61 13.03
C VAL A 66 -7.12 -1.28 12.29
N PRO A 67 -6.41 -0.57 11.38
CA PRO A 67 -5.18 -1.12 10.86
C PRO A 67 -4.35 -1.40 12.10
N GLU A 68 -3.88 -2.63 12.26
CA GLU A 68 -2.79 -2.90 13.16
C GLU A 68 -1.64 -1.98 12.70
N GLN A 69 -1.62 -0.77 13.22
CA GLN A 69 -0.40 -0.01 13.33
C GLN A 69 0.42 -0.81 14.36
N GLY A 70 0.91 -1.95 13.89
CA GLY A 70 2.03 -2.62 14.48
C GLY A 70 3.18 -1.61 14.43
N GLY A 71 3.14 -0.65 15.31
CA GLY A 71 4.31 0.09 15.74
C GLY A 71 5.20 -0.96 16.34
N ASP A 72 5.98 -1.59 15.47
CA ASP A 72 7.05 -2.48 15.82
C ASP A 72 7.99 -1.63 16.69
N SER A 73 7.74 -1.70 18.01
CA SER A 73 8.55 -1.03 19.03
C SER A 73 9.91 -1.70 19.14
N ARG A 74 10.45 -2.15 18.00
CA ARG A 74 11.81 -2.61 17.91
C ARG A 74 12.70 -1.43 18.17
N SER A 75 13.61 -1.58 19.10
CA SER A 75 14.64 -0.60 19.38
C SER A 75 15.39 -0.31 18.08
N LEU A 76 15.22 0.89 17.52
CA LEU A 76 15.96 1.33 16.37
C LEU A 76 17.34 1.80 16.82
N LEU A 77 18.34 1.15 16.32
CA LEU A 77 19.72 1.60 16.44
C LEU A 77 19.97 2.70 15.39
N THR A 78 20.71 3.73 15.80
CA THR A 78 21.07 4.84 14.91
C THR A 78 22.58 4.90 14.82
N GLU A 79 23.12 4.73 13.63
CA GLU A 79 24.54 4.97 13.32
C GLU A 79 24.65 6.27 12.53
N GLU A 80 25.40 7.22 13.06
CA GLU A 80 25.68 8.50 12.43
C GLU A 80 27.17 8.62 12.16
N ASN A 81 27.55 8.91 10.94
CA ASN A 81 28.94 9.14 10.55
C ASN A 81 29.17 10.64 10.33
N ARG A 82 29.71 11.32 11.34
CA ARG A 82 30.01 12.77 11.25
C ARG A 82 31.41 13.06 10.76
N GLU A 83 32.38 12.22 11.12
CA GLU A 83 33.80 12.61 11.00
C GLU A 83 34.59 11.71 10.05
N LYS A 84 34.19 10.45 9.90
CA LYS A 84 34.97 9.49 9.13
C LYS A 84 34.62 9.56 7.64
N PRO A 85 35.57 9.46 6.74
CA PRO A 85 35.26 9.36 5.30
C PRO A 85 34.30 8.22 4.99
N THR A 86 34.42 7.12 5.72
CA THR A 86 33.50 5.97 5.60
C THR A 86 33.40 5.24 6.94
N LEU A 87 32.18 4.96 7.38
CA LEU A 87 31.90 4.09 8.52
C LEU A 87 31.36 2.76 8.01
N VAL A 88 31.99 1.66 8.38
CA VAL A 88 31.56 0.32 7.97
C VAL A 88 30.73 -0.33 9.07
N LYS A 89 29.54 -0.78 8.74
CA LYS A 89 28.63 -1.49 9.64
C LYS A 89 28.19 -2.82 9.04
N THR A 90 28.33 -3.89 9.79
CA THR A 90 27.74 -5.19 9.44
C THR A 90 26.43 -5.34 10.23
N LEU A 91 25.38 -5.69 9.50
CA LEU A 91 24.05 -5.95 10.03
C LEU A 91 23.92 -7.44 10.41
N GLU A 92 22.88 -7.79 11.19
CA GLU A 92 22.67 -9.16 11.68
C GLU A 92 22.45 -10.19 10.56
N ASP A 93 21.91 -9.76 9.43
CA ASP A 93 21.67 -10.61 8.25
C ASP A 93 22.92 -10.92 7.43
N GLY A 94 24.07 -10.35 7.82
CA GLY A 94 25.34 -10.44 7.13
C GLY A 94 25.53 -9.38 6.03
N SER A 95 24.60 -8.48 5.84
CA SER A 95 24.76 -7.33 4.94
C SER A 95 25.75 -6.33 5.49
N VAL A 96 26.55 -5.71 4.61
CA VAL A 96 27.55 -4.72 4.97
C VAL A 96 27.16 -3.36 4.39
N VAL A 97 27.17 -2.34 5.24
CA VAL A 97 26.87 -0.96 4.86
C VAL A 97 28.12 -0.11 5.04
N TYR A 98 28.48 0.61 4.01
CA TYR A 98 29.57 1.60 4.01
C TYR A 98 28.92 2.99 4.00
N LEU A 99 28.81 3.58 5.17
CA LEU A 99 28.12 4.86 5.38
C LEU A 99 29.10 6.01 5.11
N ALA A 100 28.78 6.87 4.16
CA ALA A 100 29.59 8.05 3.85
C ALA A 100 29.54 9.09 4.98
N GLN A 101 30.40 10.07 4.93
CA GLN A 101 30.40 11.19 5.87
C GLN A 101 29.07 11.95 5.82
N GLU A 102 28.63 12.51 6.92
CA GLU A 102 27.36 13.26 7.05
C GLU A 102 26.13 12.42 6.70
N SER A 103 26.20 11.13 6.94
CA SER A 103 25.10 10.21 6.65
C SER A 103 24.65 9.47 7.90
N THR A 104 23.38 9.12 7.94
CA THR A 104 22.74 8.46 9.09
C THR A 104 22.01 7.22 8.58
N LEU A 105 22.27 6.09 9.27
CA LEU A 105 21.57 4.82 9.06
C LEU A 105 20.80 4.46 10.33
N LYS A 106 19.49 4.23 10.20
CA LYS A 106 18.64 3.69 11.27
C LYS A 106 18.20 2.29 10.86
N TYR A 107 18.38 1.34 11.75
CA TYR A 107 18.07 -0.07 11.51
C TYR A 107 17.64 -0.73 12.82
N PRO A 108 16.78 -1.76 12.81
CA PRO A 108 16.42 -2.51 14.01
C PRO A 108 17.60 -3.40 14.44
N GLU A 109 17.70 -3.66 15.75
CA GLU A 109 18.66 -4.63 16.28
C GLU A 109 18.43 -6.02 15.69
N HIS A 110 17.15 -6.41 15.54
CA HIS A 110 16.72 -7.65 14.91
C HIS A 110 15.72 -7.35 13.80
N PHE A 111 15.94 -7.93 12.62
CA PHE A 111 15.00 -7.82 11.51
C PHE A 111 13.74 -8.66 11.75
N ALA A 112 12.64 -8.27 11.10
CA ALA A 112 11.42 -9.05 11.07
C ALA A 112 11.62 -10.34 10.27
N GLU A 113 10.78 -11.33 10.50
CA GLU A 113 10.82 -12.58 9.72
C GLU A 113 10.51 -12.37 8.25
N ASP A 114 9.63 -11.41 7.94
CA ASP A 114 9.10 -11.13 6.62
C ASP A 114 9.89 -10.06 5.84
N LYS A 115 10.60 -9.15 6.53
CA LYS A 115 11.31 -8.02 5.90
C LYS A 115 12.55 -7.59 6.66
N ARG A 116 13.51 -7.05 5.92
CA ARG A 116 14.71 -6.38 6.43
C ARG A 116 14.64 -4.91 6.05
N GLU A 117 14.25 -4.05 6.96
CA GLU A 117 14.01 -2.64 6.69
C GLU A 117 15.00 -1.73 7.42
N VAL A 118 15.58 -0.79 6.68
CA VAL A 118 16.50 0.24 7.21
C VAL A 118 16.11 1.61 6.67
N ASN A 119 16.45 2.67 7.40
CA ASN A 119 16.25 4.05 6.95
C ASN A 119 17.60 4.71 6.70
N LEU A 120 17.76 5.34 5.54
CA LEU A 120 18.97 6.05 5.14
C LEU A 120 18.68 7.53 4.93
N GLN A 121 19.52 8.38 5.52
CA GLN A 121 19.66 9.79 5.19
C GLN A 121 21.11 10.03 4.80
N GLY A 122 21.36 10.63 3.64
CA GLY A 122 22.71 10.82 3.14
C GLY A 122 23.11 9.82 2.07
N GLU A 123 24.36 9.35 2.09
CA GLU A 123 24.93 8.43 1.11
C GLU A 123 25.49 7.16 1.77
N ALA A 124 25.21 6.01 1.18
CA ALA A 124 25.77 4.75 1.60
C ALA A 124 25.90 3.76 0.44
N PHE A 125 26.96 2.96 0.46
CA PHE A 125 27.08 1.77 -0.35
C PHE A 125 26.64 0.56 0.46
N PHE A 126 25.75 -0.23 -0.13
CA PHE A 126 25.22 -1.46 0.44
C PHE A 126 25.73 -2.67 -0.29
N ASP A 127 26.25 -3.65 0.42
CA ASP A 127 26.48 -5.01 -0.07
C ASP A 127 25.55 -5.95 0.69
N VAL A 128 24.37 -6.19 0.10
CA VAL A 128 23.27 -6.88 0.74
C VAL A 128 23.41 -8.39 0.57
N ALA A 129 23.33 -9.13 1.68
CA ALA A 129 23.33 -10.58 1.70
C ALA A 129 22.12 -11.12 0.91
N LYS A 130 22.36 -12.12 0.05
CA LYS A 130 21.33 -12.71 -0.81
C LYS A 130 20.35 -13.54 0.01
N LYS A 131 19.08 -13.07 0.10
CA LYS A 131 17.98 -13.78 0.72
C LYS A 131 16.70 -13.54 -0.12
N PRO A 132 16.38 -14.44 -1.07
CA PRO A 132 15.25 -14.27 -1.98
C PRO A 132 13.88 -14.21 -1.28
N GLU A 133 13.74 -14.92 -0.14
CA GLU A 133 12.48 -15.01 0.62
C GLU A 133 12.22 -13.78 1.50
N GLN A 134 13.23 -12.93 1.74
CA GLN A 134 13.13 -11.79 2.64
C GLN A 134 13.76 -10.56 1.99
N ALA A 135 12.93 -9.69 1.44
CA ALA A 135 13.38 -8.46 0.80
C ALA A 135 14.13 -7.55 1.78
N PHE A 136 15.20 -6.90 1.29
CA PHE A 136 15.87 -5.82 2.01
C PHE A 136 15.37 -4.49 1.47
N THR A 137 14.79 -3.68 2.36
CA THR A 137 14.14 -2.42 2.02
C THR A 137 14.91 -1.26 2.63
N ILE A 138 15.27 -0.29 1.80
CA ILE A 138 15.88 0.97 2.24
C ILE A 138 14.85 2.07 2.08
N GLU A 139 14.45 2.66 3.19
CA GLU A 139 13.60 3.83 3.21
C GLU A 139 14.44 5.10 3.18
N THR A 140 14.09 6.02 2.31
CA THR A 140 14.63 7.37 2.29
C THR A 140 13.48 8.40 2.32
N ALA A 141 13.79 9.67 2.38
CA ALA A 141 12.75 10.72 2.34
C ALA A 141 11.90 10.68 1.06
N ARG A 142 12.47 10.29 -0.09
CA ARG A 142 11.82 10.40 -1.41
C ARG A 142 11.47 9.06 -2.04
N VAL A 143 12.23 8.02 -1.76
CA VAL A 143 12.09 6.72 -2.42
C VAL A 143 12.19 5.58 -1.42
N ARG A 144 11.62 4.45 -1.82
CA ARG A 144 11.82 3.14 -1.23
C ARG A 144 12.58 2.29 -2.23
N VAL A 145 13.65 1.66 -1.78
CA VAL A 145 14.51 0.78 -2.58
C VAL A 145 14.39 -0.64 -2.05
N GLU A 146 14.03 -1.60 -2.90
CA GLU A 146 13.86 -3.01 -2.53
C GLU A 146 14.85 -3.88 -3.32
N VAL A 147 15.55 -4.77 -2.61
CA VAL A 147 16.52 -5.71 -3.19
C VAL A 147 16.46 -7.07 -2.52
N LEU A 148 16.95 -8.12 -3.20
CA LEU A 148 17.03 -9.48 -2.65
C LEU A 148 18.47 -9.94 -2.35
N GLY A 149 19.46 -9.19 -2.84
CA GLY A 149 20.88 -9.53 -2.67
C GLY A 149 21.72 -8.84 -3.74
N THR A 150 22.06 -7.59 -3.51
CA THR A 150 22.54 -6.63 -4.50
C THR A 150 23.64 -5.79 -3.88
N ALA A 151 24.63 -5.41 -4.67
CA ALA A 151 25.64 -4.43 -4.29
C ALA A 151 25.40 -3.12 -5.06
N PHE A 152 25.15 -2.01 -4.35
CA PHE A 152 24.75 -0.74 -4.95
C PHE A 152 25.02 0.45 -4.04
N ASN A 153 25.12 1.63 -4.62
CA ASN A 153 25.26 2.90 -3.92
C ASN A 153 23.95 3.68 -3.99
N VAL A 154 23.54 4.27 -2.88
CA VAL A 154 22.37 5.17 -2.77
C VAL A 154 22.84 6.50 -2.23
N ARG A 155 22.42 7.58 -2.91
CA ARG A 155 22.60 8.95 -2.44
C ARG A 155 21.24 9.64 -2.33
N SER A 156 20.87 10.00 -1.11
CA SER A 156 19.60 10.65 -0.77
C SER A 156 19.83 11.81 0.22
N ASN A 157 20.67 12.76 -0.18
CA ASN A 157 20.93 13.96 0.60
C ASN A 157 19.81 14.99 0.39
N GLU A 158 19.52 15.76 1.42
CA GLU A 158 18.58 16.89 1.30
C GLU A 158 19.12 17.92 0.32
N GLY A 159 18.23 18.46 -0.53
CA GLY A 159 18.60 19.46 -1.53
C GLY A 159 19.33 18.94 -2.76
N LEU A 160 19.77 17.70 -2.81
CA LEU A 160 20.42 17.08 -3.95
C LEU A 160 19.48 16.08 -4.68
N PRO A 161 19.68 15.86 -5.98
CA PRO A 161 18.97 14.82 -6.71
C PRO A 161 19.25 13.44 -6.10
N PHE A 162 18.20 12.59 -6.04
CA PHE A 162 18.39 11.19 -5.72
C PHE A 162 19.24 10.50 -6.79
N SER A 163 20.20 9.68 -6.35
CA SER A 163 21.06 8.90 -7.25
C SER A 163 21.19 7.49 -6.73
N LEU A 164 21.08 6.53 -7.64
CA LEU A 164 21.26 5.12 -7.36
C LEU A 164 22.18 4.52 -8.45
N SER A 165 23.23 3.81 -8.03
CA SER A 165 24.16 3.14 -8.92
C SER A 165 24.30 1.68 -8.52
N VAL A 166 23.96 0.75 -9.41
CA VAL A 166 24.01 -0.70 -9.17
C VAL A 166 25.34 -1.25 -9.66
N LYS A 167 26.05 -1.94 -8.77
CA LYS A 167 27.32 -2.64 -9.09
C LYS A 167 27.08 -4.11 -9.45
N ARG A 168 26.09 -4.74 -8.84
CA ARG A 168 25.75 -6.15 -9.04
C ARG A 168 24.32 -6.41 -8.64
N GLY A 169 23.52 -7.04 -9.51
CA GLY A 169 22.17 -7.50 -9.23
C GLY A 169 21.07 -6.57 -9.73
N LYS A 170 19.89 -6.69 -9.16
CA LYS A 170 18.69 -5.95 -9.55
C LYS A 170 18.14 -5.16 -8.37
N VAL A 171 17.69 -3.95 -8.65
CA VAL A 171 17.09 -3.02 -7.68
C VAL A 171 15.75 -2.59 -8.18
N LYS A 172 14.75 -2.63 -7.30
CA LYS A 172 13.42 -2.06 -7.51
C LYS A 172 13.34 -0.76 -6.73
N VAL A 173 13.00 0.33 -7.39
CA VAL A 173 12.86 1.66 -6.82
C VAL A 173 11.42 2.11 -6.93
N LEU A 174 10.82 2.51 -5.82
CA LEU A 174 9.48 3.07 -5.74
C LEU A 174 9.57 4.53 -5.33
N LEU A 175 9.06 5.42 -6.16
CA LEU A 175 8.98 6.84 -5.86
C LEU A 175 7.74 7.13 -5.00
N LYS A 176 7.95 7.73 -3.82
CA LYS A 176 6.86 8.00 -2.87
C LYS A 176 5.85 9.04 -3.34
N GLN A 177 6.25 9.94 -4.24
CA GLN A 177 5.39 11.04 -4.71
C GLN A 177 4.55 10.69 -5.95
N GLU A 178 4.99 9.72 -6.76
CA GLU A 178 4.38 9.43 -8.06
C GLU A 178 3.88 7.99 -8.18
N GLU A 179 4.02 7.18 -7.12
CA GLU A 179 3.72 5.72 -7.14
C GLU A 179 4.36 4.97 -8.32
N GLN A 180 5.41 5.56 -8.92
CA GLN A 180 6.14 4.94 -10.02
C GLN A 180 7.14 3.93 -9.51
N THR A 181 7.20 2.78 -10.19
CA THR A 181 8.19 1.73 -9.93
C THR A 181 9.18 1.67 -11.07
N VAL A 182 10.47 1.75 -10.75
CA VAL A 182 11.58 1.65 -11.72
C VAL A 182 12.48 0.47 -11.32
N PHE A 183 12.85 -0.36 -12.30
CA PHE A 183 13.83 -1.44 -12.11
C PHE A 183 15.17 -0.98 -12.69
N VAL A 184 16.25 -1.17 -11.92
CA VAL A 184 17.61 -0.87 -12.34
C VAL A 184 18.45 -2.16 -12.19
N GLU A 185 19.16 -2.51 -13.24
CA GLU A 185 20.03 -3.68 -13.30
C GLU A 185 21.45 -3.27 -13.69
N ALA A 186 22.46 -3.97 -13.14
CA ALA A 186 23.87 -3.78 -13.49
C ALA A 186 24.26 -4.66 -14.68
#